data_b8ca19a927683bf9451b6ec7fe8dfbb0
#
_entry.id   b8ca19a927683bf9451b6ec7fe8dfbb0
#
_cell.length_a   1.000
_cell.length_b   1.000
_cell.length_c   1.000
_cell.angle_alpha   90.00
_cell.angle_beta   90.00
_cell.angle_gamma   90.00
#
_symmetry.space_group_name_H-M   'P 1'
#
loop_
_entity.id
_entity.type
_entity.pdbx_description
1 polymer ?
#
loop_
_entity_poly.entity_id
_entity_poly.type
_entity_poly.pdbx_seq_one_letter_code
_entity_poly.pdbx_strand_id
1 'polypeptide(L)'
;MISKKSRFQNPVKPGDLMIYLNKSWYSVSLRSDPNIYSKYETDVDIVEKIIIKNIANKNQNNTLISVINLPGLSVHKKLMKEVDSRRADIGFFICPMPMKKIMSIADRGKTVPKKSTYFDPKPADGLVNLLMDI
;
A
#
# COMPACT_ATOMS: atom_id res chain seq x y z
N MET A 1 -7.79 -13.71 -8.40
CA MET A 1 -7.39 -13.88 -9.83
C MET A 1 -6.28 -12.89 -10.16
N ILE A 2 -5.20 -13.34 -10.79
CA ILE A 2 -4.07 -12.50 -11.23
C ILE A 2 -4.10 -12.41 -12.75
N SER A 3 -3.97 -11.20 -13.30
CA SER A 3 -4.01 -10.96 -14.75
C SER A 3 -2.87 -10.02 -15.16
N LYS A 4 -2.05 -10.45 -16.13
CA LYS A 4 -0.99 -9.61 -16.70
C LYS A 4 -1.61 -8.48 -17.51
N LYS A 5 -1.04 -7.27 -17.39
CA LYS A 5 -1.48 -6.06 -18.07
C LYS A 5 -0.35 -5.49 -18.92
N SER A 6 -0.69 -4.95 -20.08
CA SER A 6 0.27 -4.29 -20.97
C SER A 6 0.76 -2.95 -20.42
N ARG A 7 -0.03 -2.30 -19.56
CA ARG A 7 0.28 -1.00 -18.96
C ARG A 7 -0.30 -0.88 -17.55
N PHE A 8 0.18 0.10 -16.79
CA PHE A 8 -0.40 0.47 -15.51
C PHE A 8 -1.88 0.89 -15.65
N GLN A 9 -2.69 0.45 -14.71
CA GLN A 9 -4.09 0.85 -14.56
C GLN A 9 -4.32 1.19 -13.09
N ASN A 10 -4.91 2.37 -12.80
CA ASN A 10 -5.24 2.69 -11.40
C ASN A 10 -6.24 1.69 -10.84
N PRO A 11 -5.97 1.07 -9.69
CA PRO A 11 -6.98 0.30 -8.97
C PRO A 11 -8.15 1.22 -8.60
N VAL A 12 -9.36 0.79 -8.92
CA VAL A 12 -10.57 1.62 -8.76
C VAL A 12 -11.32 1.31 -7.47
N LYS A 13 -11.25 0.08 -7.01
CA LYS A 13 -12.02 -0.40 -5.85
C LYS A 13 -11.08 -0.91 -4.76
N PRO A 14 -11.39 -0.67 -3.47
CA PRO A 14 -10.69 -1.32 -2.38
C PRO A 14 -10.60 -2.82 -2.60
N GLY A 15 -9.45 -3.41 -2.31
CA GLY A 15 -9.15 -4.80 -2.62
C GLY A 15 -8.60 -5.06 -4.01
N ASP A 16 -8.51 -4.06 -4.89
CA ASP A 16 -7.77 -4.16 -6.12
C ASP A 16 -6.37 -3.57 -5.95
N LEU A 17 -5.37 -4.24 -6.49
CA LEU A 17 -4.00 -3.76 -6.49
C LEU A 17 -3.29 -4.09 -7.80
N MET A 18 -2.22 -3.36 -8.08
CA MET A 18 -1.31 -3.65 -9.17
C MET A 18 0.04 -4.07 -8.63
N ILE A 19 0.62 -5.09 -9.20
CA ILE A 19 1.98 -5.56 -8.92
C ILE A 19 2.87 -5.23 -10.10
N TYR A 20 4.03 -4.65 -9.84
CA TYR A 20 5.08 -4.46 -10.84
C TYR A 20 6.25 -5.40 -10.56
N LEU A 21 6.53 -6.27 -11.48
CA LEU A 21 7.57 -7.29 -11.39
C LEU A 21 8.12 -7.59 -12.77
N ASN A 22 9.43 -7.71 -12.91
CA ASN A 22 10.10 -8.06 -14.17
C ASN A 22 9.59 -7.22 -15.36
N LYS A 23 9.56 -5.88 -15.20
CA LYS A 23 9.10 -4.92 -16.21
C LYS A 23 7.67 -5.16 -16.71
N SER A 24 6.85 -5.82 -15.93
CA SER A 24 5.46 -6.13 -16.28
C SER A 24 4.51 -5.77 -15.14
N TRP A 25 3.32 -5.31 -15.50
CA TRP A 25 2.23 -5.05 -14.57
C TRP A 25 1.29 -6.24 -14.47
N TYR A 26 0.82 -6.50 -13.26
CA TYR A 26 -0.17 -7.53 -12.95
C TYR A 26 -1.29 -6.91 -12.12
N SER A 27 -2.53 -7.14 -12.51
CA SER A 27 -3.71 -6.77 -11.72
C SER A 27 -4.13 -7.95 -10.84
N VAL A 28 -4.39 -7.65 -9.57
CA VAL A 28 -4.82 -8.64 -8.57
C VAL A 28 -6.04 -8.10 -7.85
N SER A 29 -7.05 -8.95 -7.65
CA SER A 29 -8.16 -8.65 -6.76
C SER A 29 -8.04 -9.49 -5.48
N LEU A 30 -7.84 -8.82 -4.35
CA LEU A 30 -7.80 -9.46 -3.03
C LEU A 30 -9.18 -9.98 -2.61
N ARG A 31 -10.26 -9.38 -3.15
CA ARG A 31 -11.63 -9.81 -2.90
C ARG A 31 -11.97 -11.19 -3.46
N SER A 32 -11.14 -11.71 -4.36
CA SER A 32 -11.34 -13.06 -4.90
C SER A 32 -11.18 -14.17 -3.86
N ASP A 33 -10.59 -13.84 -2.69
CA ASP A 33 -10.56 -14.73 -1.52
C ASP A 33 -11.25 -14.04 -0.33
N PRO A 34 -12.55 -14.30 -0.12
CA PRO A 34 -13.30 -13.70 0.98
C PRO A 34 -12.73 -14.03 2.36
N ASN A 35 -12.14 -15.22 2.54
CA ASN A 35 -11.57 -15.63 3.83
C ASN A 35 -10.35 -14.78 4.22
N ILE A 36 -9.58 -14.37 3.23
CA ILE A 36 -8.46 -13.45 3.42
C ILE A 36 -8.97 -12.02 3.55
N TYR A 37 -9.81 -11.58 2.60
CA TYR A 37 -10.22 -10.19 2.50
C TYR A 37 -11.03 -9.71 3.72
N SER A 38 -11.91 -10.54 4.25
CA SER A 38 -12.73 -10.21 5.44
C SER A 38 -11.94 -10.20 6.76
N LYS A 39 -10.79 -10.88 6.81
CA LYS A 39 -9.98 -11.03 8.01
C LYS A 39 -9.19 -9.78 8.38
N TYR A 40 -8.92 -8.92 7.40
CA TYR A 40 -8.06 -7.75 7.57
C TYR A 40 -8.82 -6.46 7.32
N GLU A 41 -8.46 -5.45 8.05
CA GLU A 41 -9.16 -4.17 8.04
C GLU A 41 -8.80 -3.31 6.84
N THR A 42 -7.57 -3.43 6.35
CA THR A 42 -7.06 -2.63 5.22
C THR A 42 -6.33 -3.50 4.19
N ASP A 43 -6.29 -3.03 2.94
CA ASP A 43 -5.54 -3.69 1.86
C ASP A 43 -4.03 -3.69 2.15
N VAL A 44 -3.54 -2.67 2.87
CA VAL A 44 -2.14 -2.58 3.32
C VAL A 44 -1.83 -3.74 4.27
N ASP A 45 -2.72 -4.00 5.25
CA ASP A 45 -2.56 -5.14 6.17
C ASP A 45 -2.47 -6.48 5.44
N ILE A 46 -3.28 -6.66 4.39
CA ILE A 46 -3.25 -7.90 3.59
C ILE A 46 -1.90 -8.04 2.88
N VAL A 47 -1.42 -6.96 2.25
CA VAL A 47 -0.13 -6.99 1.56
C VAL A 47 0.99 -7.27 2.54
N GLU A 48 1.05 -6.57 3.67
CA GLU A 48 2.13 -6.73 4.66
C GLU A 48 2.08 -8.08 5.37
N LYS A 49 0.92 -8.45 5.90
CA LYS A 49 0.80 -9.62 6.79
C LYS A 49 0.66 -10.95 6.05
N ILE A 50 0.19 -10.94 4.80
CA ILE A 50 0.03 -12.17 4.03
C ILE A 50 1.08 -12.23 2.92
N ILE A 51 1.10 -11.26 2.00
CA ILE A 51 1.93 -11.38 0.80
C ILE A 51 3.40 -11.29 1.17
N ILE A 52 3.80 -10.22 1.86
CA ILE A 52 5.21 -10.00 2.22
C ILE A 52 5.70 -11.09 3.19
N LYS A 53 4.89 -11.43 4.19
CA LYS A 53 5.24 -12.50 5.14
C LYS A 53 5.39 -13.86 4.47
N ASN A 54 4.53 -14.20 3.50
CA ASN A 54 4.65 -15.46 2.76
C ASN A 54 5.88 -15.48 1.84
N ILE A 55 6.24 -14.35 1.25
CA ILE A 55 7.50 -14.22 0.49
C ILE A 55 8.69 -14.43 1.42
N ALA A 56 8.67 -13.79 2.61
CA ALA A 56 9.71 -13.96 3.62
C ALA A 56 9.89 -15.43 4.05
N ASN A 57 8.79 -16.09 4.38
CA ASN A 57 8.80 -17.49 4.85
C ASN A 57 9.28 -18.49 3.79
N LYS A 58 9.06 -18.20 2.51
CA LYS A 58 9.54 -19.04 1.40
C LYS A 58 11.01 -18.80 1.06
N ASN A 59 11.57 -17.73 1.55
CA ASN A 59 12.97 -17.38 1.30
C ASN A 59 13.85 -18.11 2.32
N GLN A 60 14.31 -19.31 1.97
CA GLN A 60 15.11 -20.20 2.84
C GLN A 60 16.47 -19.60 3.26
N ASN A 61 16.88 -18.48 2.68
CA ASN A 61 18.20 -17.88 2.86
C ASN A 61 18.26 -16.80 3.96
N ASN A 62 17.28 -16.70 4.86
CA ASN A 62 17.26 -15.69 5.93
C ASN A 62 17.46 -14.24 5.45
N THR A 63 17.09 -13.93 4.19
CA THR A 63 17.25 -12.61 3.62
C THR A 63 16.28 -11.65 4.29
N LEU A 64 16.79 -10.58 4.87
CA LEU A 64 15.99 -9.51 5.46
C LEU A 64 15.13 -8.86 4.36
N ILE A 65 13.81 -8.84 4.57
CA ILE A 65 12.91 -8.11 3.70
C ILE A 65 12.82 -6.67 4.20
N SER A 66 13.19 -5.72 3.34
CA SER A 66 12.95 -4.30 3.59
C SER A 66 11.74 -3.81 2.80
N VAL A 67 10.96 -2.92 3.38
CA VAL A 67 9.78 -2.33 2.76
C VAL A 67 10.02 -0.84 2.57
N ILE A 68 9.93 -0.36 1.32
CA ILE A 68 10.03 1.04 0.95
C ILE A 68 8.63 1.58 0.66
N ASN A 69 8.17 2.53 1.46
CA ASN A 69 6.88 3.18 1.25
C ASN A 69 7.06 4.44 0.40
N LEU A 70 6.40 4.50 -0.74
CA LEU A 70 6.46 5.61 -1.69
C LEU A 70 5.17 6.44 -1.61
N PRO A 71 5.20 7.62 -0.97
CA PRO A 71 4.04 8.50 -0.90
C PRO A 71 3.94 9.45 -2.09
N GLY A 72 2.76 10.03 -2.29
CA GLY A 72 2.53 11.17 -3.16
C GLY A 72 1.93 10.84 -4.53
N LEU A 73 1.89 11.87 -5.37
CA LEU A 73 1.34 11.76 -6.72
C LEU A 73 2.30 11.02 -7.66
N SER A 74 1.75 10.42 -8.73
CA SER A 74 2.52 9.67 -9.74
C SER A 74 3.40 8.56 -9.17
N VAL A 75 2.99 7.97 -8.06
CA VAL A 75 3.76 6.92 -7.34
C VAL A 75 4.08 5.72 -8.24
N HIS A 76 3.22 5.37 -9.19
CA HIS A 76 3.47 4.27 -10.13
C HIS A 76 4.78 4.44 -10.92
N LYS A 77 5.12 5.68 -11.33
CA LYS A 77 6.40 5.96 -12.03
C LYS A 77 7.60 5.81 -11.10
N LYS A 78 7.48 6.28 -9.85
CA LYS A 78 8.51 6.10 -8.83
C LYS A 78 8.72 4.62 -8.52
N LEU A 79 7.63 3.88 -8.35
CA LEU A 79 7.66 2.44 -8.09
C LEU A 79 8.34 1.66 -9.23
N MET A 80 8.00 1.96 -10.48
CA MET A 80 8.69 1.38 -11.64
C MET A 80 10.19 1.64 -11.58
N LYS A 81 10.59 2.90 -11.31
CA LYS A 81 12.01 3.28 -11.21
C LYS A 81 12.75 2.51 -10.12
N GLU A 82 12.13 2.31 -8.94
CA GLU A 82 12.75 1.52 -7.86
C GLU A 82 12.98 0.06 -8.27
N VAL A 83 11.99 -0.55 -8.92
CA VAL A 83 12.10 -1.94 -9.37
C VAL A 83 13.04 -2.07 -10.57
N ASP A 84 12.96 -1.20 -11.56
CA ASP A 84 13.81 -1.26 -12.77
C ASP A 84 15.29 -1.00 -12.45
N SER A 85 15.57 -0.18 -11.43
CA SER A 85 16.92 0.07 -10.93
C SER A 85 17.42 -0.99 -9.94
N ARG A 86 16.68 -2.07 -9.72
CA ARG A 86 16.98 -3.15 -8.77
C ARG A 86 17.16 -2.69 -7.32
N ARG A 87 16.58 -1.53 -6.92
CA ARG A 87 16.50 -1.12 -5.52
C ARG A 87 15.35 -1.78 -4.79
N ALA A 88 14.39 -2.31 -5.55
CA ALA A 88 13.33 -3.19 -5.06
C ALA A 88 13.12 -4.34 -6.03
N ASP A 89 12.77 -5.52 -5.52
CA ASP A 89 12.52 -6.71 -6.34
C ASP A 89 11.09 -6.71 -6.89
N ILE A 90 10.16 -6.12 -6.16
CA ILE A 90 8.74 -6.11 -6.48
C ILE A 90 8.09 -4.82 -5.98
N GLY A 91 7.14 -4.30 -6.72
CA GLY A 91 6.34 -3.13 -6.34
C GLY A 91 4.87 -3.45 -6.23
N PHE A 92 4.23 -2.95 -5.17
CA PHE A 92 2.78 -3.04 -4.96
C PHE A 92 2.16 -1.65 -5.03
N PHE A 93 1.19 -1.46 -5.91
CA PHE A 93 0.38 -0.26 -5.97
C PHE A 93 -1.04 -0.62 -5.51
N ILE A 94 -1.41 -0.09 -4.37
CA ILE A 94 -2.66 -0.41 -3.66
C ILE A 94 -3.70 0.66 -3.96
N CYS A 95 -4.97 0.27 -4.01
CA CYS A 95 -6.07 1.22 -4.14
C CYS A 95 -6.06 2.21 -2.96
N PRO A 96 -6.19 3.53 -3.23
CA PRO A 96 -6.31 4.51 -2.15
C PRO A 96 -7.46 4.17 -1.20
N MET A 97 -7.21 4.29 0.10
CA MET A 97 -8.23 4.02 1.11
C MET A 97 -9.30 5.11 1.10
N PRO A 98 -10.59 4.78 1.00
CA PRO A 98 -11.66 5.79 1.07
C PRO A 98 -11.68 6.49 2.42
N MET A 99 -11.94 7.80 2.44
CA MET A 99 -12.02 8.61 3.67
C MET A 99 -13.00 8.02 4.69
N LYS A 100 -14.17 7.56 4.24
CA LYS A 100 -15.14 6.88 5.11
C LYS A 100 -14.56 5.70 5.87
N LYS A 101 -13.63 4.96 5.26
CA LYS A 101 -12.98 3.82 5.91
C LYS A 101 -12.00 4.30 6.98
N ILE A 102 -11.25 5.36 6.70
CA ILE A 102 -10.33 5.97 7.67
C ILE A 102 -11.10 6.46 8.90
N MET A 103 -12.18 7.21 8.68
CA MET A 103 -13.05 7.69 9.76
C MET A 103 -13.62 6.53 10.58
N SER A 104 -14.18 5.50 9.93
CA SER A 104 -14.71 4.33 10.63
C SER A 104 -13.66 3.57 11.45
N ILE A 105 -12.40 3.57 11.05
CA ILE A 105 -11.30 2.97 11.83
C ILE A 105 -11.02 3.84 13.06
N ALA A 106 -10.95 5.17 12.87
CA ALA A 106 -10.73 6.13 13.96
C ALA A 106 -11.87 6.13 14.99
N ASP A 107 -13.12 6.07 14.56
CA ASP A 107 -14.30 6.01 15.43
C ASP A 107 -14.28 4.79 16.38
N ARG A 108 -13.59 3.74 15.97
CA ARG A 108 -13.38 2.54 16.81
C ARG A 108 -12.10 2.61 17.66
N GLY A 109 -11.48 3.77 17.77
CA GLY A 109 -10.23 3.96 18.52
C GLY A 109 -9.01 3.24 17.94
N LYS A 110 -9.07 2.88 16.65
CA LYS A 110 -7.98 2.20 15.95
C LYS A 110 -7.21 3.16 15.05
N THR A 111 -6.01 2.77 14.66
CA THR A 111 -5.15 3.52 13.73
C THR A 111 -5.02 2.79 12.41
N VAL A 112 -4.84 3.56 11.34
CA VAL A 112 -4.48 3.01 10.02
C VAL A 112 -2.98 2.69 9.96
N PRO A 113 -2.53 1.76 9.10
CA PRO A 113 -1.12 1.47 8.92
C PRO A 113 -0.31 2.73 8.55
N LYS A 114 0.97 2.73 8.88
CA LYS A 114 1.87 3.85 8.58
C LYS A 114 1.84 4.18 7.08
N LYS A 115 1.86 5.51 6.77
CA LYS A 115 1.84 6.02 5.39
C LYS A 115 0.58 5.67 4.57
N SER A 116 -0.52 5.31 5.22
CA SER A 116 -1.81 5.06 4.56
C SER A 116 -2.52 6.32 4.10
N THR A 117 -2.11 7.49 4.59
CA THR A 117 -2.67 8.79 4.23
C THR A 117 -1.60 9.73 3.70
N TYR A 118 -1.99 10.58 2.77
CA TYR A 118 -1.14 11.62 2.20
C TYR A 118 -1.98 12.87 1.96
N PHE A 119 -1.52 13.99 2.50
CA PHE A 119 -2.14 15.31 2.28
C PHE A 119 -1.36 16.05 1.20
N ASP A 120 -2.08 16.58 0.22
CA ASP A 120 -1.51 17.39 -0.84
C ASP A 120 -2.47 18.56 -1.17
N PRO A 121 -2.07 19.82 -0.92
CA PRO A 121 -0.81 20.21 -0.31
C PRO A 121 -0.70 19.84 1.17
N LYS A 122 0.51 19.66 1.67
CA LYS A 122 0.73 19.51 3.12
C LYS A 122 0.30 20.78 3.84
N PRO A 123 -0.33 20.69 5.02
CA PRO A 123 -0.54 21.85 5.88
C PRO A 123 0.81 22.53 6.16
N ALA A 124 0.82 23.85 6.10
CA ALA A 124 2.01 24.60 6.49
C ALA A 124 2.23 24.50 8.01
N ASP A 125 3.45 24.16 8.41
CA ASP A 125 3.81 24.15 9.82
C ASP A 125 3.69 25.57 10.41
N GLY A 126 3.13 25.68 11.62
CA GLY A 126 2.97 26.94 12.31
C GLY A 126 1.79 27.81 11.84
N LEU A 127 0.96 27.32 10.91
CA LEU A 127 -0.23 28.07 10.48
C LEU A 127 -1.29 28.13 11.60
N VAL A 128 -1.37 27.09 12.41
CA VAL A 128 -2.23 27.03 13.59
C VAL A 128 -1.41 26.49 14.76
N ASN A 129 -1.22 27.32 15.79
CA ASN A 129 -0.52 26.97 17.02
C ASN A 129 -1.50 27.06 18.19
N LEU A 130 -1.57 26.02 19.02
CA LEU A 130 -2.24 26.04 20.30
C LEU A 130 -1.20 26.31 21.38
N LEU A 131 -1.30 27.47 22.03
CA LEU A 131 -0.54 27.74 23.26
C LEU A 131 -1.23 27.02 24.42
N MET A 132 -0.51 26.18 25.10
CA MET A 132 -0.97 25.54 26.34
C MET A 132 -0.26 26.23 27.50
N ASP A 133 -1.03 26.84 28.39
CA ASP A 133 -0.51 27.33 29.67
C ASP A 133 -0.22 26.09 30.54
N ILE A 134 1.02 25.99 31.00
CA ILE A 134 1.50 24.91 31.90
C ILE A 134 1.42 25.40 33.33
#